data_0fb2176af06394d537096ec3f4478806
#
_entry.id   0fb2176af06394d537096ec3f4478806
#
_cell.length_a   1.000
_cell.length_b   1.000
_cell.length_c   1.000
_cell.angle_alpha   90.00
_cell.angle_beta   90.00
_cell.angle_gamma   90.00
#
_symmetry.space_group_name_H-M   'P 1'
#
loop_
_entity.id
_entity.type
_entity.pdbx_description
1 polymer ?
#
loop_
_entity_poly.entity_id
_entity_poly.type
_entity_poly.pdbx_seq_one_letter_code
_entity_poly.pdbx_strand_id
1 'polypeptide(L)'
;MQELLKKIQSASERLELPPGREAAQELPRFRAFIKEATHRIKLAHQNGAGGLAVCHARSALADCVIRALWAAAVNTLSAQARKEFPAIAVVALGGYGRGELNPYSDIDLLFLHEGQVAGYAKPLPVLDKILNGVS
;
A
#
# COMPACT_ATOMS: atom_id res chain seq x y z
N MET A 1 -3.16 -14.97 -15.05
CA MET A 1 -3.36 -13.84 -14.09
C MET A 1 -3.08 -14.23 -12.63
N GLN A 2 -3.55 -15.39 -12.17
CA GLN A 2 -3.27 -15.86 -10.79
C GLN A 2 -1.78 -16.03 -10.51
N GLU A 3 -1.02 -16.55 -11.45
CA GLU A 3 0.45 -16.65 -11.34
C GLU A 3 1.10 -15.27 -11.18
N LEU A 4 0.63 -14.27 -11.93
CA LEU A 4 1.10 -12.90 -11.82
C LEU A 4 0.81 -12.31 -10.44
N LEU A 5 -0.40 -12.52 -9.91
CA LEU A 5 -0.79 -12.05 -8.57
C LEU A 5 0.10 -12.67 -7.49
N LYS A 6 0.37 -13.97 -7.58
CA LYS A 6 1.29 -14.67 -6.66
C LYS A 6 2.71 -14.08 -6.74
N LYS A 7 3.20 -13.78 -7.93
CA LYS A 7 4.53 -13.16 -8.10
C LYS A 7 4.59 -11.76 -7.50
N ILE A 8 3.54 -10.96 -7.68
CA ILE A 8 3.45 -9.62 -7.08
C ILE A 8 3.43 -9.72 -5.55
N GLN A 9 2.60 -10.62 -4.99
CA GLN A 9 2.52 -10.84 -3.55
C GLN A 9 3.86 -11.32 -2.97
N SER A 10 4.50 -12.28 -3.62
CA SER A 10 5.80 -12.78 -3.19
C SER A 10 6.89 -11.71 -3.26
N ALA A 11 6.91 -10.91 -4.32
CA ALA A 11 7.84 -9.80 -4.47
C ALA A 11 7.62 -8.70 -3.42
N SER A 12 6.38 -8.53 -2.93
CA SER A 12 6.05 -7.53 -1.90
C SER A 12 6.72 -7.81 -0.55
N GLU A 13 7.14 -9.04 -0.28
CA GLU A 13 7.90 -9.38 0.92
C GLU A 13 9.21 -8.58 1.01
N ARG A 14 9.77 -8.17 -0.13
CA ARG A 14 10.96 -7.31 -0.19
C ARG A 14 10.70 -5.87 0.27
N LEU A 15 9.43 -5.49 0.45
CA LEU A 15 9.05 -4.19 0.99
C LEU A 15 9.10 -4.15 2.52
N GLU A 16 9.24 -5.31 3.18
CA GLU A 16 9.46 -5.37 4.61
C GLU A 16 10.78 -4.67 4.95
N LEU A 17 10.70 -3.68 5.85
CA LEU A 17 11.85 -2.88 6.21
C LEU A 17 12.58 -3.47 7.42
N PRO A 18 13.92 -3.42 7.43
CA PRO A 18 14.69 -3.77 8.62
C PRO A 18 14.32 -2.88 9.82
N PRO A 19 14.47 -3.37 11.06
CA PRO A 19 14.25 -2.55 12.25
C PRO A 19 15.03 -1.23 12.20
N GLY A 20 14.38 -0.11 12.55
CA GLY A 20 15.00 1.21 12.56
C GLY A 20 15.03 1.93 11.21
N ARG A 21 14.58 1.31 10.14
CA ARG A 21 14.44 1.97 8.83
C ARG A 21 13.06 2.58 8.67
N GLU A 22 13.01 3.84 8.28
CA GLU A 22 11.77 4.53 7.95
C GLU A 22 11.43 4.35 6.47
N ALA A 23 10.14 4.21 6.15
CA ALA A 23 9.69 4.05 4.77
C ALA A 23 10.09 5.22 3.88
N ALA A 24 10.14 6.45 4.41
CA ALA A 24 10.61 7.63 3.69
C ALA A 24 12.06 7.51 3.20
N GLN A 25 12.90 6.75 3.89
CA GLN A 25 14.30 6.49 3.50
C GLN A 25 14.41 5.43 2.39
N GLU A 26 13.36 4.62 2.21
CA GLU A 26 13.30 3.48 1.30
C GLU A 26 12.35 3.70 0.12
N LEU A 27 12.00 4.96 -0.18
CA LEU A 27 11.15 5.31 -1.32
C LEU A 27 11.60 4.69 -2.66
N PRO A 28 12.90 4.64 -2.99
CA PRO A 28 13.34 3.99 -4.21
C PRO A 28 12.94 2.52 -4.31
N ARG A 29 12.92 1.80 -3.19
CA ARG A 29 12.50 0.38 -3.12
C ARG A 29 11.02 0.22 -3.47
N PHE A 30 10.16 1.08 -2.90
CA PHE A 30 8.72 1.09 -3.20
C PHE A 30 8.45 1.46 -4.66
N ARG A 31 9.14 2.47 -5.17
CA ARG A 31 9.01 2.89 -6.58
C ARG A 31 9.44 1.79 -7.54
N ALA A 32 10.55 1.11 -7.27
CA ALA A 32 11.02 0.00 -8.09
C ALA A 32 10.01 -1.15 -8.11
N PHE A 33 9.44 -1.51 -6.97
CA PHE A 33 8.41 -2.53 -6.86
C PHE A 33 7.17 -2.17 -7.68
N ILE A 34 6.65 -0.96 -7.51
CA ILE A 34 5.47 -0.47 -8.23
C ILE A 34 5.72 -0.46 -9.75
N LYS A 35 6.87 0.04 -10.16
CA LYS A 35 7.25 0.09 -11.58
C LYS A 35 7.32 -1.30 -12.20
N GLU A 36 7.98 -2.24 -11.54
CA GLU A 36 8.09 -3.63 -12.02
C GLU A 36 6.73 -4.33 -12.08
N ALA A 37 5.94 -4.23 -11.02
CA ALA A 37 4.62 -4.85 -10.97
C ALA A 37 3.67 -4.25 -12.03
N THR A 38 3.68 -2.93 -12.19
CA THR A 38 2.89 -2.23 -13.22
C THR A 38 3.29 -2.69 -14.63
N HIS A 39 4.58 -2.85 -14.88
CA HIS A 39 5.08 -3.34 -16.16
C HIS A 39 4.59 -4.78 -16.44
N ARG A 40 4.65 -5.66 -15.45
CA ARG A 40 4.15 -7.04 -15.57
C ARG A 40 2.65 -7.10 -15.85
N ILE A 41 1.86 -6.24 -15.19
CA ILE A 41 0.42 -6.12 -15.43
C ILE A 41 0.15 -5.66 -16.87
N LYS A 42 0.91 -4.67 -17.35
CA LYS A 42 0.82 -4.18 -18.73
C LYS A 42 1.12 -5.28 -19.74
N LEU A 43 2.19 -6.06 -19.51
CA LEU A 43 2.52 -7.20 -20.40
C LEU A 43 1.42 -8.26 -20.41
N ALA A 44 0.83 -8.58 -19.25
CA ALA A 44 -0.29 -9.51 -19.17
C ALA A 44 -1.49 -9.02 -19.99
N HIS A 45 -1.79 -7.73 -19.94
CA HIS A 45 -2.85 -7.13 -20.74
C HIS A 45 -2.54 -7.22 -22.24
N GLN A 46 -1.33 -6.89 -22.64
CA GLN A 46 -0.87 -7.02 -24.03
C GLN A 46 -0.95 -8.46 -24.54
N ASN A 47 -0.81 -9.44 -23.66
CA ASN A 47 -0.91 -10.87 -23.94
C ASN A 47 -2.34 -11.43 -23.79
N GLY A 48 -3.34 -10.56 -23.72
CA GLY A 48 -4.75 -10.93 -23.76
C GLY A 48 -5.50 -10.93 -22.43
N ALA A 49 -4.90 -10.51 -21.33
CA ALA A 49 -5.64 -10.35 -20.10
C ALA A 49 -6.72 -9.27 -20.23
N GLY A 50 -7.94 -9.58 -19.77
CA GLY A 50 -9.07 -8.67 -19.85
C GLY A 50 -8.92 -7.45 -18.94
N GLY A 51 -9.66 -6.39 -19.25
CA GLY A 51 -9.62 -5.13 -18.49
C GLY A 51 -9.95 -5.31 -17.02
N LEU A 52 -10.95 -6.13 -16.68
CA LEU A 52 -11.33 -6.42 -15.29
C LEU A 52 -10.17 -7.11 -14.53
N ALA A 53 -9.50 -8.07 -15.18
CA ALA A 53 -8.34 -8.75 -14.61
C ALA A 53 -7.20 -7.75 -14.32
N VAL A 54 -6.99 -6.78 -15.21
CA VAL A 54 -6.01 -5.69 -15.01
C VAL A 54 -6.38 -4.85 -13.81
N CYS A 55 -7.65 -4.47 -13.66
CA CYS A 55 -8.14 -3.69 -12.52
C CYS A 55 -7.96 -4.45 -11.19
N HIS A 56 -8.24 -5.74 -11.17
CA HIS A 56 -8.02 -6.61 -10.00
C HIS A 56 -6.53 -6.70 -9.65
N ALA A 57 -5.66 -6.85 -10.64
CA ALA A 57 -4.22 -6.91 -10.43
C ALA A 57 -3.67 -5.59 -9.87
N ARG A 58 -4.17 -4.46 -10.35
CA ARG A 58 -3.81 -3.13 -9.83
C ARG A 58 -4.27 -2.93 -8.39
N SER A 59 -5.46 -3.41 -8.05
CA SER A 59 -5.95 -3.39 -6.67
C SER A 59 -5.07 -4.25 -5.75
N ALA A 60 -4.68 -5.42 -6.18
CA ALA A 60 -3.77 -6.30 -5.43
C ALA A 60 -2.38 -5.66 -5.23
N LEU A 61 -1.86 -4.97 -6.24
CA LEU A 61 -0.63 -4.20 -6.13
C LEU A 61 -0.75 -3.10 -5.09
N ALA A 62 -1.85 -2.34 -5.13
CA ALA A 62 -2.12 -1.29 -4.13
C ALA A 62 -2.20 -1.87 -2.72
N ASP A 63 -2.88 -3.00 -2.53
CA ASP A 63 -2.94 -3.70 -1.25
C ASP A 63 -1.55 -4.02 -0.70
N CYS A 64 -0.66 -4.55 -1.53
CA CYS A 64 0.71 -4.88 -1.12
C CYS A 64 1.47 -3.64 -0.64
N VAL A 65 1.38 -2.54 -1.38
CA VAL A 65 2.07 -1.29 -1.04
C VAL A 65 1.50 -0.68 0.24
N ILE A 66 0.18 -0.58 0.36
CA ILE A 66 -0.47 0.03 1.53
C ILE A 66 -0.20 -0.78 2.79
N ARG A 67 -0.26 -2.11 2.72
CA ARG A 67 0.07 -2.97 3.86
C ARG A 67 1.52 -2.81 4.30
N ALA A 68 2.44 -2.74 3.35
CA ALA A 68 3.86 -2.52 3.66
C ALA A 68 4.10 -1.15 4.29
N LEU A 69 3.47 -0.11 3.78
CA LEU A 69 3.56 1.25 4.34
C LEU A 69 2.95 1.35 5.74
N TRP A 70 1.81 0.70 5.95
CA TRP A 70 1.18 0.63 7.27
C TRP A 70 2.08 -0.07 8.28
N ALA A 71 2.61 -1.24 7.93
CA ALA A 71 3.53 -1.98 8.79
C ALA A 71 4.79 -1.15 9.12
N ALA A 72 5.35 -0.47 8.13
CA ALA A 72 6.51 0.41 8.33
C ALA A 72 6.18 1.58 9.28
N ALA A 73 5.01 2.22 9.13
CA ALA A 73 4.58 3.30 10.01
C ALA A 73 4.38 2.82 11.45
N VAL A 74 3.74 1.67 11.65
CA VAL A 74 3.55 1.08 12.98
C VAL A 74 4.90 0.70 13.61
N ASN A 75 5.85 0.22 12.84
CA ASN A 75 7.18 -0.15 13.32
C ASN A 75 8.03 1.04 13.77
N THR A 76 7.68 2.27 13.40
CA THR A 76 8.34 3.48 13.92
C THR A 76 7.91 3.84 15.34
N LEU A 77 6.81 3.25 15.83
CA LEU A 77 6.28 3.52 17.16
C LEU A 77 7.11 2.81 18.24
N SER A 78 7.31 3.45 19.38
CA SER A 78 7.87 2.81 20.56
C SER A 78 6.94 1.72 21.09
N ALA A 79 7.45 0.80 21.92
CA ALA A 79 6.63 -0.26 22.53
C ALA A 79 5.47 0.34 23.34
N GLN A 80 5.68 1.46 24.04
CA GLN A 80 4.65 2.15 24.80
C GLN A 80 3.61 2.77 23.87
N ALA A 81 4.04 3.47 22.81
CA ALA A 81 3.14 4.07 21.84
C ALA A 81 2.29 3.01 21.11
N ARG A 82 2.83 1.82 20.84
CA ARG A 82 2.07 0.70 20.28
C ARG A 82 0.96 0.21 21.20
N LYS A 83 1.21 0.13 22.50
CA LYS A 83 0.21 -0.29 23.49
C LYS A 83 -0.93 0.73 23.60
N GLU A 84 -0.61 2.01 23.45
CA GLU A 84 -1.56 3.12 23.53
C GLU A 84 -2.16 3.47 22.16
N PHE A 85 -1.73 2.80 21.10
CA PHE A 85 -2.18 3.06 19.74
C PHE A 85 -3.69 2.79 19.64
N PRO A 86 -4.49 3.76 19.22
CA PRO A 86 -5.93 3.55 19.11
C PRO A 86 -6.24 2.54 18.02
N ALA A 87 -7.38 1.88 18.13
CA ALA A 87 -7.89 1.04 17.06
C ALA A 87 -8.16 1.91 15.83
N ILE A 88 -7.38 1.70 14.78
CA ILE A 88 -7.54 2.39 13.49
C ILE A 88 -7.75 1.34 12.42
N ALA A 89 -8.78 1.53 11.61
CA ALA A 89 -9.01 0.73 10.41
C ALA A 89 -8.75 1.59 9.18
N VAL A 90 -8.01 1.03 8.22
CA VAL A 90 -7.82 1.62 6.90
C VAL A 90 -8.81 0.97 5.96
N VAL A 91 -9.69 1.75 5.38
CA VAL A 91 -10.78 1.28 4.52
C VAL A 91 -10.57 1.79 3.11
N ALA A 92 -10.55 0.86 2.15
CA ALA A 92 -10.51 1.19 0.73
C ALA A 92 -11.88 1.65 0.26
N LEU A 93 -11.93 2.73 -0.52
CA LEU A 93 -13.15 3.30 -1.08
C LEU A 93 -13.13 3.29 -2.61
N GLY A 94 -14.28 3.60 -3.21
CA GLY A 94 -14.42 3.77 -4.65
C GLY A 94 -14.08 2.53 -5.46
N GLY A 95 -13.41 2.73 -6.60
CA GLY A 95 -12.94 1.63 -7.46
C GLY A 95 -11.97 0.72 -6.75
N TYR A 96 -11.06 1.28 -5.97
CA TYR A 96 -10.16 0.51 -5.14
C TYR A 96 -10.90 -0.34 -4.10
N GLY A 97 -11.92 0.23 -3.43
CA GLY A 97 -12.74 -0.50 -2.45
C GLY A 97 -13.50 -1.68 -3.04
N ARG A 98 -13.85 -1.60 -4.32
CA ARG A 98 -14.46 -2.72 -5.05
C ARG A 98 -13.46 -3.74 -5.59
N GLY A 99 -12.16 -3.53 -5.36
CA GLY A 99 -11.11 -4.35 -5.97
C GLY A 99 -10.95 -4.13 -7.48
N GLU A 100 -11.41 -3.00 -7.99
CA GLU A 100 -11.48 -2.67 -9.42
C GLU A 100 -10.78 -1.34 -9.71
N LEU A 101 -9.52 -1.24 -9.33
CA LEU A 101 -8.72 -0.03 -9.52
C LEU A 101 -8.34 0.15 -10.99
N ASN A 102 -8.98 1.10 -11.67
CA ASN A 102 -8.66 1.44 -13.04
C ASN A 102 -7.24 2.04 -13.18
N PRO A 103 -6.58 1.84 -14.34
CA PRO A 103 -5.40 2.64 -14.69
C PRO A 103 -5.72 4.14 -14.59
N TYR A 104 -4.80 4.92 -14.03
CA TYR A 104 -4.96 6.38 -13.83
C TYR A 104 -6.02 6.78 -12.79
N SER A 105 -6.67 5.83 -12.12
CA SER A 105 -7.58 6.14 -11.01
C SER A 105 -6.79 6.45 -9.75
N ASP A 106 -7.31 7.39 -8.95
CA ASP A 106 -6.79 7.67 -7.62
C ASP A 106 -7.13 6.53 -6.66
N ILE A 107 -6.33 6.41 -5.61
CA ILE A 107 -6.57 5.48 -4.50
C ILE A 107 -7.24 6.27 -3.39
N ASP A 108 -8.49 5.93 -3.10
CA ASP A 108 -9.26 6.56 -2.03
C ASP A 108 -9.22 5.70 -0.77
N LEU A 109 -8.74 6.28 0.31
CA LEU A 109 -8.62 5.63 1.61
C LEU A 109 -9.36 6.42 2.67
N LEU A 110 -10.01 5.70 3.58
CA LEU A 110 -10.63 6.24 4.77
C LEU A 110 -9.97 5.64 6.01
N PHE A 111 -9.59 6.50 6.95
CA PHE A 111 -9.09 6.07 8.25
C PHE A 111 -10.19 6.20 9.28
N LEU A 112 -10.67 5.07 9.79
CA LEU A 112 -11.66 5.02 10.86
C LEU A 112 -10.96 4.83 12.20
N HIS A 113 -11.32 5.65 13.17
CA HIS A 113 -10.78 5.57 14.53
C HIS A 113 -11.82 5.97 15.56
N GLU A 114 -11.64 5.52 16.80
CA GLU A 114 -12.43 6.00 17.95
C GLU A 114 -11.70 7.15 18.64
N GLY A 115 -12.46 8.19 19.01
CA GLY A 115 -11.96 9.31 19.81
C GLY A 115 -11.05 10.28 19.06
N GLN A 116 -10.26 11.04 19.82
CA GLN A 116 -9.34 12.04 19.28
C GLN A 116 -7.98 11.44 18.97
N VAL A 117 -7.52 11.64 17.74
CA VAL A 117 -6.22 11.14 17.27
C VAL A 117 -5.09 12.14 17.50
N ALA A 118 -5.35 13.27 18.16
CA ALA A 118 -4.40 14.36 18.33
C ALA A 118 -3.06 13.95 18.97
N GLY A 119 -3.06 12.96 19.88
CA GLY A 119 -1.84 12.40 20.46
C GLY A 119 -1.08 11.44 19.55
N TYR A 120 -1.68 11.00 18.46
CA TYR A 120 -1.14 10.02 17.51
C TYR A 120 -0.94 10.61 16.12
N ALA A 121 -0.84 11.92 16.06
CA ALA A 121 -0.71 12.67 14.81
C ALA A 121 0.57 12.37 14.01
N LYS A 122 1.56 11.71 14.60
CA LYS A 122 2.85 11.43 13.94
C LYS A 122 2.81 10.31 12.89
N PRO A 123 2.11 9.17 13.09
CA PRO A 123 2.06 8.13 12.07
C PRO A 123 1.21 8.50 10.85
N LEU A 124 0.10 9.23 11.04
CA LEU A 124 -0.80 9.59 9.95
C LEU A 124 -0.18 10.57 8.95
N PRO A 125 0.50 11.66 9.35
CA PRO A 125 1.23 12.52 8.42
C PRO A 125 2.38 11.80 7.71
N VAL A 126 3.04 10.86 8.38
CA VAL A 126 4.09 10.04 7.76
C VAL A 126 3.49 9.16 6.68
N LEU A 127 2.36 8.51 6.97
CA LEU A 127 1.66 7.66 6.02
C LEU A 127 1.18 8.47 4.80
N ASP A 128 0.57 9.63 5.03
CA ASP A 128 0.14 10.54 3.98
C ASP A 128 1.31 11.01 3.11
N LYS A 129 2.41 11.41 3.73
CA LYS A 129 3.62 11.84 3.04
C LYS A 129 4.24 10.71 2.21
N ILE A 130 4.19 9.48 2.69
CA ILE A 130 4.69 8.30 1.98
C ILE A 130 3.77 7.97 0.81
N LEU A 131 2.47 7.93 1.01
CA LEU A 131 1.49 7.67 -0.04
C LEU A 131 1.59 8.69 -1.17
N ASN A 132 1.69 9.97 -0.85
CA ASN A 132 1.88 11.04 -1.81
C ASN A 132 3.26 11.04 -2.46
N GLY A 133 4.29 10.56 -1.77
CA GLY A 133 5.64 10.44 -2.31
C GLY A 133 5.87 9.24 -3.22
N VAL A 134 5.00 8.23 -3.13
CA VAL A 134 5.06 7.02 -3.97
C VAL A 134 4.16 7.14 -5.21
N SER A 135 3.13 7.96 -5.16
CA SER A 135 2.29 8.28 -6.32
C SER A 135 3.01 9.21 -7.28
#